data_79e85f27dfc365a93fc5c27da4a43459
#
_entry.id   79e85f27dfc365a93fc5c27da4a43459
#
_cell.length_a   1.000
_cell.length_b   1.000
_cell.length_c   1.000
_cell.angle_alpha   90.00
_cell.angle_beta   90.00
_cell.angle_gamma   90.00
#
_symmetry.space_group_name_H-M   'P 1'
#
loop_
_entity.id
_entity.type
_entity.pdbx_description
1 polymer ?
#
loop_
_entity_poly.entity_id
_entity_poly.type
_entity_poly.pdbx_seq_one_letter_code
_entity_poly.pdbx_strand_id
1 'polypeptide(L)'
;MSHPILVTGAAGGAQGSTGRVVASLLLEQGIPVRALVHKLDARSDELRQKGAEVVEGDLLDPSSVQAAMHNVKRAYFTYPVADGLLEAATIFAAAARAEGLELVVNNSQFQGIPGDPAFRDLEHAPSFRNLQHRLADRIFDWAQVGAVHVQAPPYYENVRALVRRSVAEQNTAFLPWGEDKTVIPLAGAEDVARVAAALLANPGLPSQSAYPLISATPTVREMIEALGRAIGRPIRYVAISDEQWANAVQERLNPHALDHLTHLWQSFRKGEQRYQATDAVRTVTGRNPQTLEEFFRENAGLFAASIR
;
A
#
# COMPACT_ATOMS: atom_id res chain seq x y z
N MET A 1 26.69 -11.44 -14.24
CA MET A 1 25.78 -11.70 -13.10
C MET A 1 24.68 -10.66 -13.16
N SER A 2 23.43 -11.03 -12.95
CA SER A 2 22.32 -10.09 -12.91
C SER A 2 22.41 -9.27 -11.61
N HIS A 3 22.16 -7.94 -11.69
CA HIS A 3 22.08 -7.08 -10.51
C HIS A 3 20.86 -7.46 -9.67
N PRO A 4 20.96 -7.49 -8.32
CA PRO A 4 19.79 -7.72 -7.48
C PRO A 4 18.81 -6.54 -7.56
N ILE A 5 17.52 -6.80 -7.35
CA ILE A 5 16.51 -5.78 -7.15
C ILE A 5 16.44 -5.46 -5.66
N LEU A 6 16.65 -4.20 -5.29
CA LEU A 6 16.49 -3.76 -3.91
C LEU A 6 15.01 -3.62 -3.57
N VAL A 7 14.57 -4.25 -2.48
CA VAL A 7 13.19 -4.16 -2.00
C VAL A 7 13.17 -3.66 -0.57
N THR A 8 12.56 -2.49 -0.34
CA THR A 8 12.33 -1.97 1.01
C THR A 8 11.03 -2.53 1.59
N GLY A 9 10.88 -2.49 2.93
CA GLY A 9 9.69 -3.03 3.59
C GLY A 9 9.53 -4.55 3.43
N ALA A 10 10.59 -5.26 3.04
CA ALA A 10 10.56 -6.69 2.70
C ALA A 10 10.22 -7.60 3.89
N ALA A 11 10.51 -7.19 5.13
CA ALA A 11 10.08 -7.96 6.31
C ALA A 11 8.55 -7.99 6.49
N GLY A 12 7.84 -7.12 5.78
CA GLY A 12 6.40 -6.94 5.93
C GLY A 12 6.04 -6.15 7.18
N GLY A 13 4.77 -5.82 7.33
CA GLY A 13 4.22 -5.03 8.42
C GLY A 13 2.71 -5.16 8.48
N ALA A 14 2.06 -4.41 9.38
CA ALA A 14 0.61 -4.44 9.57
C ALA A 14 -0.19 -3.82 8.40
N GLN A 15 0.47 -3.04 7.55
CA GLN A 15 -0.17 -2.23 6.50
C GLN A 15 0.09 -2.84 5.11
N GLY A 16 -0.58 -3.96 4.79
CA GLY A 16 -0.58 -4.56 3.45
C GLY A 16 0.65 -5.39 3.07
N SER A 17 1.80 -5.22 3.73
CA SER A 17 3.03 -6.01 3.50
C SER A 17 3.52 -6.07 2.05
N THR A 18 3.25 -5.03 1.24
CA THR A 18 3.53 -5.04 -0.20
C THR A 18 4.99 -5.38 -0.54
N GLY A 19 5.97 -4.83 0.20
CA GLY A 19 7.39 -5.13 -0.01
C GLY A 19 7.72 -6.61 0.16
N ARG A 20 7.11 -7.29 1.14
CA ARG A 20 7.30 -8.73 1.33
C ARG A 20 6.76 -9.54 0.15
N VAL A 21 5.58 -9.17 -0.34
CA VAL A 21 4.96 -9.85 -1.49
C VAL A 21 5.77 -9.59 -2.76
N VAL A 22 6.23 -8.35 -3.00
CA VAL A 22 7.13 -8.01 -4.12
C VAL A 22 8.38 -8.87 -4.08
N ALA A 23 9.06 -8.96 -2.93
CA ALA A 23 10.26 -9.77 -2.78
C ALA A 23 10.00 -11.25 -3.09
N SER A 24 8.90 -11.81 -2.56
CA SER A 24 8.52 -13.21 -2.84
C SER A 24 8.25 -13.47 -4.31
N LEU A 25 7.46 -12.60 -4.97
CA LEU A 25 7.12 -12.74 -6.39
C LEU A 25 8.33 -12.64 -7.31
N LEU A 26 9.32 -11.81 -6.98
CA LEU A 26 10.56 -11.71 -7.74
C LEU A 26 11.43 -12.95 -7.55
N LEU A 27 11.56 -13.46 -6.32
CA LEU A 27 12.32 -14.68 -6.01
C LEU A 27 11.70 -15.91 -6.69
N GLU A 28 10.38 -16.04 -6.71
CA GLU A 28 9.66 -17.11 -7.40
C GLU A 28 9.94 -17.14 -8.92
N GLN A 29 10.28 -15.97 -9.50
CA GLN A 29 10.71 -15.84 -10.89
C GLN A 29 12.21 -16.05 -11.09
N GLY A 30 12.96 -16.40 -10.04
CA GLY A 30 14.42 -16.57 -10.10
C GLY A 30 15.19 -15.25 -10.21
N ILE A 31 14.55 -14.10 -9.94
CA ILE A 31 15.18 -12.78 -9.99
C ILE A 31 15.88 -12.54 -8.64
N PRO A 32 17.17 -12.19 -8.62
CA PRO A 32 17.88 -11.89 -7.39
C PRO A 32 17.28 -10.70 -6.65
N VAL A 33 17.04 -10.85 -5.35
CA VAL A 33 16.46 -9.81 -4.49
C VAL A 33 17.43 -9.49 -3.35
N ARG A 34 17.69 -8.19 -3.15
CA ARG A 34 18.25 -7.67 -1.92
C ARG A 34 17.12 -7.08 -1.08
N ALA A 35 16.84 -7.66 0.06
CA ALA A 35 15.78 -7.23 0.97
C ALA A 35 16.35 -6.33 2.06
N LEU A 36 16.01 -5.02 2.02
CA LEU A 36 16.35 -4.10 3.09
C LEU A 36 15.30 -4.21 4.20
N VAL A 37 15.76 -4.59 5.39
CA VAL A 37 14.92 -4.75 6.58
C VAL A 37 15.43 -3.88 7.72
N HIS A 38 14.53 -3.30 8.52
CA HIS A 38 14.92 -2.44 9.64
C HIS A 38 15.54 -3.21 10.80
N LYS A 39 15.16 -4.49 10.99
CA LYS A 39 15.71 -5.39 12.01
C LYS A 39 15.75 -6.82 11.48
N LEU A 40 16.77 -7.54 11.90
CA LEU A 40 16.88 -8.97 11.65
C LEU A 40 16.01 -9.73 12.66
N ASP A 41 15.02 -10.47 12.18
CA ASP A 41 14.12 -11.31 12.96
C ASP A 41 13.66 -12.53 12.14
N ALA A 42 12.77 -13.35 12.71
CA ALA A 42 12.24 -14.55 12.04
C ALA A 42 11.66 -14.25 10.64
N ARG A 43 11.09 -13.06 10.40
CA ARG A 43 10.55 -12.65 9.11
C ARG A 43 11.65 -12.46 8.07
N SER A 44 12.81 -11.93 8.48
CA SER A 44 13.99 -11.80 7.63
C SER A 44 14.66 -13.15 7.36
N ASP A 45 14.59 -14.10 8.30
CA ASP A 45 15.10 -15.45 8.10
C ASP A 45 14.29 -16.22 7.05
N GLU A 46 12.97 -16.04 7.03
CA GLU A 46 12.12 -16.60 5.96
C GLU A 46 12.51 -16.07 4.57
N LEU A 47 12.90 -14.79 4.46
CA LEU A 47 13.36 -14.21 3.20
C LEU A 47 14.71 -14.83 2.76
N ARG A 48 15.64 -15.06 3.70
CA ARG A 48 16.90 -15.75 3.41
C ARG A 48 16.66 -17.18 2.95
N GLN A 49 15.74 -17.90 3.59
CA GLN A 49 15.38 -19.27 3.19
C GLN A 49 14.79 -19.32 1.77
N LYS A 50 14.12 -18.24 1.33
CA LYS A 50 13.63 -18.09 -0.05
C LYS A 50 14.71 -17.64 -1.04
N GLY A 51 15.95 -17.39 -0.60
CA GLY A 51 17.08 -17.01 -1.44
C GLY A 51 17.34 -15.51 -1.56
N ALA A 52 16.70 -14.66 -0.74
CA ALA A 52 17.02 -13.24 -0.71
C ALA A 52 18.36 -12.96 -0.02
N GLU A 53 19.12 -11.99 -0.56
CA GLU A 53 20.17 -11.31 0.17
C GLU A 53 19.50 -10.34 1.16
N VAL A 54 19.56 -10.62 2.46
CA VAL A 54 18.95 -9.77 3.48
C VAL A 54 20.00 -8.86 4.10
N VAL A 55 19.74 -7.55 4.03
CA VAL A 55 20.56 -6.50 4.63
C VAL A 55 19.75 -5.74 5.68
N GLU A 56 20.36 -5.46 6.83
CA GLU A 56 19.78 -4.60 7.85
C GLU A 56 20.13 -3.15 7.57
N GLY A 57 19.16 -2.24 7.73
CA GLY A 57 19.38 -0.81 7.56
C GLY A 57 18.14 0.02 7.79
N ASP A 58 18.35 1.31 7.98
CA ASP A 58 17.31 2.31 8.19
C ASP A 58 17.22 3.22 6.97
N LEU A 59 15.99 3.45 6.47
CA LEU A 59 15.73 4.38 5.37
C LEU A 59 16.01 5.84 5.74
N LEU A 60 16.14 6.15 7.02
CA LEU A 60 16.54 7.47 7.54
C LEU A 60 18.05 7.59 7.77
N ASP A 61 18.83 6.52 7.56
CA ASP A 61 20.30 6.57 7.60
C ASP A 61 20.89 6.53 6.18
N PRO A 62 21.46 7.65 5.68
CA PRO A 62 22.06 7.72 4.35
C PRO A 62 23.11 6.65 4.10
N SER A 63 23.92 6.31 5.10
CA SER A 63 25.00 5.34 4.97
C SER A 63 24.46 3.93 4.73
N SER A 64 23.42 3.54 5.47
CA SER A 64 22.80 2.23 5.30
C SER A 64 22.06 2.10 3.96
N VAL A 65 21.39 3.16 3.53
CA VAL A 65 20.71 3.20 2.23
C VAL A 65 21.71 3.11 1.08
N GLN A 66 22.80 3.87 1.13
CA GLN A 66 23.85 3.82 0.11
C GLN A 66 24.50 2.44 0.05
N ALA A 67 24.83 1.83 1.19
CA ALA A 67 25.37 0.47 1.23
C ALA A 67 24.42 -0.56 0.65
N ALA A 68 23.12 -0.46 0.95
CA ALA A 68 22.10 -1.36 0.40
C ALA A 68 21.92 -1.20 -1.12
N MET A 69 22.19 -0.02 -1.69
CA MET A 69 22.06 0.24 -3.13
C MET A 69 23.27 -0.17 -3.96
N HIS A 70 24.39 -0.50 -3.33
CA HIS A 70 25.59 -0.86 -4.07
C HIS A 70 25.33 -2.00 -5.08
N ASN A 71 25.70 -1.77 -6.36
CA ASN A 71 25.49 -2.72 -7.46
C ASN A 71 24.00 -3.06 -7.74
N VAL A 72 23.07 -2.16 -7.42
CA VAL A 72 21.63 -2.26 -7.72
C VAL A 72 21.31 -1.42 -8.96
N LYS A 73 20.38 -1.88 -9.81
CA LYS A 73 19.88 -1.12 -10.97
C LYS A 73 18.40 -0.83 -10.89
N ARG A 74 17.65 -1.61 -10.11
CA ARG A 74 16.20 -1.47 -9.95
C ARG A 74 15.81 -1.61 -8.48
N ALA A 75 14.85 -0.81 -8.02
CA ALA A 75 14.45 -0.84 -6.63
C ALA A 75 12.93 -0.64 -6.46
N TYR A 76 12.40 -1.26 -5.40
CA TYR A 76 11.07 -0.97 -4.87
C TYR A 76 11.19 -0.14 -3.60
N PHE A 77 10.52 1.00 -3.58
CA PHE A 77 10.45 1.87 -2.43
C PHE A 77 9.06 1.83 -1.81
N THR A 78 8.99 1.59 -0.51
CA THR A 78 7.79 1.76 0.31
C THR A 78 8.19 2.24 1.70
N TYR A 79 7.37 3.09 2.29
CA TYR A 79 7.59 3.64 3.63
C TYR A 79 6.31 3.50 4.47
N PRO A 80 6.38 3.16 5.76
CA PRO A 80 5.20 3.03 6.61
C PRO A 80 4.45 4.36 6.78
N VAL A 81 3.18 4.30 7.18
CA VAL A 81 2.42 5.51 7.55
C VAL A 81 2.90 5.99 8.92
N ALA A 82 3.98 6.74 8.90
CA ALA A 82 4.70 7.30 10.05
C ALA A 82 5.47 8.55 9.60
N ASP A 83 6.03 9.28 10.54
CA ASP A 83 6.92 10.41 10.24
C ASP A 83 8.17 9.96 9.46
N GLY A 84 8.77 10.87 8.70
CA GLY A 84 10.02 10.63 7.98
C GLY A 84 9.89 10.21 6.51
N LEU A 85 8.69 10.17 5.91
CA LEU A 85 8.53 9.78 4.49
C LEU A 85 9.36 10.64 3.54
N LEU A 86 9.32 11.97 3.68
CA LEU A 86 10.02 12.86 2.76
C LEU A 86 11.53 12.76 2.94
N GLU A 87 11.99 12.59 4.17
CA GLU A 87 13.40 12.37 4.49
C GLU A 87 13.89 11.06 3.88
N ALA A 88 13.17 9.96 4.13
CA ALA A 88 13.47 8.65 3.54
C ALA A 88 13.47 8.68 2.00
N ALA A 89 12.45 9.32 1.39
CA ALA A 89 12.36 9.46 -0.06
C ALA A 89 13.54 10.27 -0.63
N THR A 90 13.95 11.34 0.05
CA THR A 90 15.08 12.18 -0.36
C THR A 90 16.40 11.41 -0.28
N ILE A 91 16.66 10.72 0.83
CA ILE A 91 17.86 9.89 1.03
C ILE A 91 17.91 8.80 -0.04
N PHE A 92 16.78 8.09 -0.23
CA PHE A 92 16.67 7.00 -1.19
C PHE A 92 16.89 7.49 -2.64
N ALA A 93 16.25 8.60 -3.03
CA ALA A 93 16.38 9.19 -4.36
C ALA A 93 17.82 9.66 -4.64
N ALA A 94 18.47 10.29 -3.65
CA ALA A 94 19.85 10.73 -3.76
C ALA A 94 20.81 9.54 -3.95
N ALA A 95 20.67 8.49 -3.14
CA ALA A 95 21.47 7.27 -3.25
C ALA A 95 21.21 6.55 -4.59
N ALA A 96 19.92 6.43 -5.00
CA ALA A 96 19.54 5.83 -6.28
C ALA A 96 20.17 6.55 -7.47
N ARG A 97 20.19 7.89 -7.46
CA ARG A 97 20.84 8.69 -8.50
C ARG A 97 22.36 8.49 -8.50
N ALA A 98 22.99 8.49 -7.32
CA ALA A 98 24.45 8.30 -7.19
C ALA A 98 24.90 6.94 -7.72
N GLU A 99 24.15 5.87 -7.46
CA GLU A 99 24.42 4.50 -7.94
C GLU A 99 23.95 4.27 -9.40
N GLY A 100 23.28 5.24 -10.00
CA GLY A 100 22.79 5.16 -11.38
C GLY A 100 21.72 4.09 -11.55
N LEU A 101 20.68 4.08 -10.68
CA LEU A 101 19.51 3.23 -10.85
C LEU A 101 18.77 3.62 -12.12
N GLU A 102 18.21 2.61 -12.78
CA GLU A 102 17.48 2.74 -14.04
C GLU A 102 15.96 2.75 -13.80
N LEU A 103 15.50 2.18 -12.68
CA LEU A 103 14.09 2.09 -12.33
C LEU A 103 13.90 2.09 -10.82
N VAL A 104 13.08 3.00 -10.33
CA VAL A 104 12.52 2.98 -8.96
C VAL A 104 11.01 2.85 -9.05
N VAL A 105 10.44 1.73 -8.59
CA VAL A 105 9.01 1.57 -8.41
C VAL A 105 8.65 2.06 -7.01
N ASN A 106 7.99 3.21 -6.94
CA ASN A 106 7.57 3.84 -5.69
C ASN A 106 6.13 3.47 -5.34
N ASN A 107 5.93 2.86 -4.19
CA ASN A 107 4.59 2.60 -3.64
C ASN A 107 4.03 3.88 -3.04
N SER A 108 3.24 4.56 -3.82
CA SER A 108 2.63 5.84 -3.48
C SER A 108 1.15 5.70 -3.14
N GLN A 109 0.54 6.79 -2.75
CA GLN A 109 -0.89 6.84 -2.47
C GLN A 109 -1.65 7.38 -3.67
N PHE A 110 -2.89 6.91 -3.86
CA PHE A 110 -3.80 7.46 -4.87
C PHE A 110 -3.99 8.97 -4.67
N GLN A 111 -3.78 9.73 -5.74
CA GLN A 111 -3.75 11.19 -5.71
C GLN A 111 -4.87 11.83 -6.56
N GLY A 112 -5.75 11.04 -7.15
CA GLY A 112 -6.76 11.47 -8.10
C GLY A 112 -6.55 10.87 -9.50
N ILE A 113 -7.45 11.16 -10.43
CA ILE A 113 -7.37 10.67 -11.81
C ILE A 113 -6.48 11.63 -12.62
N PRO A 114 -5.52 11.13 -13.43
CA PRO A 114 -4.72 11.98 -14.32
C PRO A 114 -5.62 12.82 -15.22
N GLY A 115 -5.42 14.15 -15.22
CA GLY A 115 -6.24 15.12 -15.97
C GLY A 115 -7.26 15.85 -15.12
N ASP A 116 -7.56 15.40 -13.90
CA ASP A 116 -8.33 16.17 -12.93
C ASP A 116 -7.47 17.36 -12.46
N PRO A 117 -7.99 18.62 -12.47
CA PRO A 117 -7.29 19.77 -11.91
C PRO A 117 -6.82 19.55 -10.45
N ALA A 118 -7.63 18.88 -9.64
CA ALA A 118 -7.29 18.53 -8.24
C ALA A 118 -6.07 17.59 -8.14
N PHE A 119 -5.74 16.85 -9.19
CA PHE A 119 -4.60 15.94 -9.22
C PHE A 119 -3.24 16.66 -9.09
N ARG A 120 -3.15 17.88 -9.58
CA ARG A 120 -1.92 18.68 -9.57
C ARG A 120 -1.81 19.65 -8.41
N ASP A 121 -2.87 19.82 -7.66
CA ASP A 121 -2.98 20.83 -6.64
C ASP A 121 -2.47 20.30 -5.30
N LEU A 122 -1.36 20.90 -4.84
CA LEU A 122 -0.79 20.59 -3.53
C LEU A 122 -1.68 21.14 -2.39
N GLU A 123 -2.48 22.16 -2.65
CA GLU A 123 -3.32 22.81 -1.63
C GLU A 123 -4.54 21.95 -1.24
N HIS A 124 -5.01 21.07 -2.13
CA HIS A 124 -6.20 20.26 -1.90
C HIS A 124 -5.91 18.80 -1.54
N ALA A 125 -4.75 18.54 -0.93
CA ALA A 125 -4.45 17.20 -0.42
C ALA A 125 -5.38 16.87 0.77
N PRO A 126 -6.04 15.69 0.80
CA PRO A 126 -6.98 15.32 1.87
C PRO A 126 -6.34 15.29 3.26
N SER A 127 -5.05 14.99 3.34
CA SER A 127 -4.28 14.96 4.59
C SER A 127 -2.85 15.41 4.35
N PHE A 128 -2.12 15.72 5.43
CA PHE A 128 -0.69 16.00 5.35
C PHE A 128 0.09 14.80 4.78
N ARG A 129 -0.28 13.58 5.12
CA ARG A 129 0.32 12.38 4.58
C ARG A 129 0.10 12.24 3.06
N ASN A 130 -1.09 12.56 2.57
CA ASN A 130 -1.34 12.58 1.13
C ASN A 130 -0.46 13.60 0.41
N LEU A 131 -0.30 14.81 1.00
CA LEU A 131 0.64 15.81 0.51
C LEU A 131 2.09 15.27 0.48
N GLN A 132 2.52 14.60 1.55
CA GLN A 132 3.86 13.99 1.58
C GLN A 132 4.07 12.97 0.45
N HIS A 133 3.07 12.13 0.13
CA HIS A 133 3.17 11.22 -1.01
C HIS A 133 3.30 11.96 -2.34
N ARG A 134 2.53 13.03 -2.55
CA ARG A 134 2.67 13.88 -3.75
C ARG A 134 4.07 14.49 -3.87
N LEU A 135 4.63 14.96 -2.76
CA LEU A 135 5.98 15.52 -2.73
C LEU A 135 7.05 14.42 -2.93
N ALA A 136 6.87 13.23 -2.35
CA ALA A 136 7.78 12.11 -2.56
C ALA A 136 7.82 11.67 -4.04
N ASP A 137 6.67 11.61 -4.72
CA ASP A 137 6.62 11.34 -6.15
C ASP A 137 7.47 12.37 -6.93
N ARG A 138 7.34 13.68 -6.59
CA ARG A 138 8.15 14.74 -7.22
C ARG A 138 9.64 14.60 -6.94
N ILE A 139 10.02 14.21 -5.72
CA ILE A 139 11.43 13.98 -5.37
C ILE A 139 12.03 12.90 -6.27
N PHE A 140 11.34 11.78 -6.46
CA PHE A 140 11.79 10.71 -7.35
C PHE A 140 11.84 11.16 -8.83
N ASP A 141 10.86 11.92 -9.30
CA ASP A 141 10.86 12.49 -10.67
C ASP A 141 12.06 13.41 -10.89
N TRP A 142 12.31 14.33 -9.97
CA TRP A 142 13.45 15.26 -10.05
C TRP A 142 14.80 14.56 -9.93
N ALA A 143 14.87 13.45 -9.21
CA ALA A 143 16.09 12.65 -9.13
C ALA A 143 16.43 11.95 -10.45
N GLN A 144 15.48 11.80 -11.40
CA GLN A 144 15.70 11.17 -12.70
C GLN A 144 16.22 9.73 -12.59
N VAL A 145 15.59 8.95 -11.73
CA VAL A 145 15.93 7.54 -11.45
C VAL A 145 14.96 6.55 -12.11
N GLY A 146 14.33 6.95 -13.22
CA GLY A 146 13.34 6.14 -13.93
C GLY A 146 12.11 5.84 -13.05
N ALA A 147 11.65 6.81 -12.25
CA ALA A 147 10.60 6.60 -11.28
C ALA A 147 9.27 6.20 -11.91
N VAL A 148 8.61 5.20 -11.33
CA VAL A 148 7.26 4.78 -11.64
C VAL A 148 6.46 4.70 -10.34
N HIS A 149 5.35 5.45 -10.26
CA HIS A 149 4.54 5.56 -9.06
C HIS A 149 3.33 4.62 -9.13
N VAL A 150 3.30 3.63 -8.24
CA VAL A 150 2.15 2.76 -8.06
C VAL A 150 1.25 3.41 -7.00
N GLN A 151 0.18 4.05 -7.45
CA GLN A 151 -0.67 4.91 -6.63
C GLN A 151 -1.90 4.15 -6.13
N ALA A 152 -1.84 3.63 -4.92
CA ALA A 152 -2.88 2.79 -4.34
C ALA A 152 -3.85 3.57 -3.43
N PRO A 153 -5.16 3.24 -3.45
CA PRO A 153 -6.12 3.64 -2.45
C PRO A 153 -5.93 2.80 -1.18
N PRO A 154 -6.78 2.92 -0.13
CA PRO A 154 -6.78 2.00 0.99
C PRO A 154 -6.91 0.54 0.54
N TYR A 155 -6.21 -0.33 1.27
CA TYR A 155 -6.19 -1.76 0.95
C TYR A 155 -7.39 -2.51 1.55
N TYR A 156 -7.79 -3.62 0.93
CA TYR A 156 -8.73 -4.60 1.51
C TYR A 156 -8.29 -5.06 2.90
N GLU A 157 -6.99 -5.19 3.11
CA GLU A 157 -6.35 -5.52 4.38
C GLU A 157 -6.64 -4.48 5.46
N ASN A 158 -6.75 -3.19 5.09
CA ASN A 158 -7.13 -2.13 6.03
C ASN A 158 -8.58 -2.32 6.48
N VAL A 159 -9.51 -2.61 5.54
CA VAL A 159 -10.91 -2.90 5.87
C VAL A 159 -10.98 -4.06 6.85
N ARG A 160 -10.30 -5.18 6.53
CA ARG A 160 -10.24 -6.35 7.41
C ARG A 160 -9.73 -5.98 8.80
N ALA A 161 -8.63 -5.24 8.90
CA ALA A 161 -8.05 -4.84 10.18
C ALA A 161 -8.99 -3.98 11.02
N LEU A 162 -9.77 -3.10 10.37
CA LEU A 162 -10.71 -2.22 11.04
C LEU A 162 -11.92 -2.96 11.62
N VAL A 163 -12.46 -3.96 10.90
CA VAL A 163 -13.76 -4.56 11.26
C VAL A 163 -13.68 -5.96 11.84
N ARG A 164 -12.52 -6.67 11.72
CA ARG A 164 -12.43 -8.10 12.07
C ARG A 164 -12.92 -8.42 13.48
N ARG A 165 -12.53 -7.60 14.47
CA ARG A 165 -12.87 -7.85 15.89
C ARG A 165 -14.37 -7.66 16.13
N SER A 166 -14.91 -6.52 15.73
CA SER A 166 -16.33 -6.21 15.96
C SER A 166 -17.26 -7.12 15.16
N VAL A 167 -16.84 -7.56 13.97
CA VAL A 167 -17.57 -8.56 13.19
C VAL A 167 -17.52 -9.93 13.87
N ALA A 168 -16.36 -10.35 14.38
CA ALA A 168 -16.24 -11.62 15.10
C ALA A 168 -17.07 -11.66 16.40
N GLU A 169 -17.06 -10.56 17.15
CA GLU A 169 -17.70 -10.48 18.47
C GLU A 169 -19.19 -10.13 18.41
N GLN A 170 -19.63 -9.29 17.44
CA GLN A 170 -20.94 -8.65 17.45
C GLN A 170 -21.69 -8.70 16.12
N ASN A 171 -21.14 -9.35 15.09
CA ASN A 171 -21.67 -9.31 13.71
C ASN A 171 -21.91 -7.88 13.21
N THR A 172 -21.07 -6.94 13.63
CA THR A 172 -21.26 -5.51 13.34
C THR A 172 -19.93 -4.88 12.91
N ALA A 173 -19.98 -4.10 11.83
CA ALA A 173 -18.88 -3.26 11.38
C ALA A 173 -19.12 -1.82 11.85
N PHE A 174 -18.27 -1.32 12.73
CA PHE A 174 -18.28 0.07 13.20
C PHE A 174 -17.22 0.85 12.44
N LEU A 175 -17.64 1.77 11.55
CA LEU A 175 -16.72 2.53 10.71
C LEU A 175 -17.14 4.01 10.63
N PRO A 176 -16.18 4.95 10.58
CA PRO A 176 -16.45 6.39 10.46
C PRO A 176 -16.67 6.81 9.00
N TRP A 177 -17.35 6.00 8.19
CA TRP A 177 -17.50 6.20 6.75
C TRP A 177 -18.85 6.81 6.34
N GLY A 178 -19.61 7.29 7.33
CA GLY A 178 -20.86 8.03 7.11
C GLY A 178 -22.00 7.14 6.64
N GLU A 179 -22.74 7.57 5.62
CA GLU A 179 -23.89 6.83 5.13
C GLU A 179 -23.48 5.57 4.38
N ASP A 180 -24.37 4.59 4.32
CA ASP A 180 -24.13 3.31 3.64
C ASP A 180 -23.99 3.43 2.10
N LYS A 181 -24.38 4.57 1.53
CA LYS A 181 -24.15 4.93 0.11
C LYS A 181 -22.78 5.56 -0.16
N THR A 182 -21.98 5.89 0.86
CA THR A 182 -20.63 6.45 0.69
C THR A 182 -19.78 5.47 -0.12
N VAL A 183 -19.13 5.97 -1.17
CA VAL A 183 -18.25 5.17 -2.05
C VAL A 183 -16.82 5.16 -1.50
N ILE A 184 -16.22 3.99 -1.40
CA ILE A 184 -14.87 3.79 -0.89
C ILE A 184 -14.00 3.18 -1.98
N PRO A 185 -12.96 3.89 -2.48
CA PRO A 185 -12.02 3.29 -3.42
C PRO A 185 -11.11 2.31 -2.68
N LEU A 186 -10.92 1.12 -3.24
CA LEU A 186 -10.16 0.04 -2.62
C LEU A 186 -9.30 -0.71 -3.64
N ALA A 187 -8.20 -1.31 -3.16
CA ALA A 187 -7.39 -2.27 -3.90
C ALA A 187 -6.89 -3.40 -2.98
N GLY A 188 -6.57 -4.57 -3.53
CA GLY A 188 -5.84 -5.60 -2.81
C GLY A 188 -4.34 -5.23 -2.71
N ALA A 189 -3.73 -5.35 -1.53
CA ALA A 189 -2.28 -5.11 -1.39
C ALA A 189 -1.46 -6.10 -2.24
N GLU A 190 -1.96 -7.31 -2.46
CA GLU A 190 -1.34 -8.28 -3.35
C GLU A 190 -1.37 -7.84 -4.81
N ASP A 191 -2.46 -7.21 -5.28
CA ASP A 191 -2.54 -6.65 -6.64
C ASP A 191 -1.52 -5.53 -6.84
N VAL A 192 -1.38 -4.66 -5.85
CA VAL A 192 -0.37 -3.59 -5.85
C VAL A 192 1.03 -4.17 -5.94
N ALA A 193 1.32 -5.20 -5.14
CA ALA A 193 2.61 -5.88 -5.16
C ALA A 193 2.86 -6.62 -6.47
N ARG A 194 1.84 -7.25 -7.08
CA ARG A 194 1.95 -7.92 -8.39
C ARG A 194 2.29 -6.92 -9.50
N VAL A 195 1.65 -5.75 -9.49
CA VAL A 195 1.98 -4.68 -10.45
C VAL A 195 3.41 -4.20 -10.24
N ALA A 196 3.82 -3.92 -9.01
CA ALA A 196 5.18 -3.48 -8.72
C ALA A 196 6.22 -4.53 -9.13
N ALA A 197 6.00 -5.81 -8.82
CA ALA A 197 6.89 -6.90 -9.21
C ALA A 197 7.00 -7.06 -10.73
N ALA A 198 5.88 -6.95 -11.46
CA ALA A 198 5.87 -7.05 -12.92
C ALA A 198 6.67 -5.89 -13.58
N LEU A 199 6.51 -4.66 -13.09
CA LEU A 199 7.28 -3.50 -13.54
C LEU A 199 8.78 -3.67 -13.27
N LEU A 200 9.15 -4.18 -12.10
CA LEU A 200 10.53 -4.43 -11.72
C LEU A 200 11.17 -5.59 -12.52
N ALA A 201 10.41 -6.65 -12.77
CA ALA A 201 10.89 -7.79 -13.54
C ALA A 201 11.14 -7.44 -15.01
N ASN A 202 10.35 -6.54 -15.59
CA ASN A 202 10.34 -6.20 -17.01
C ASN A 202 10.57 -4.69 -17.22
N PRO A 203 11.81 -4.22 -17.27
CA PRO A 203 12.12 -2.77 -17.33
C PRO A 203 11.61 -2.07 -18.60
N GLY A 204 11.23 -2.80 -19.65
CA GLY A 204 10.57 -2.26 -20.84
C GLY A 204 9.04 -2.14 -20.73
N LEU A 205 8.44 -2.64 -19.65
CA LEU A 205 6.99 -2.64 -19.46
C LEU A 205 6.41 -1.26 -19.07
N PRO A 206 7.07 -0.41 -18.24
CA PRO A 206 6.50 0.88 -17.87
C PRO A 206 6.27 1.77 -19.09
N SER A 207 5.00 2.01 -19.42
CA SER A 207 4.58 2.97 -20.48
C SER A 207 4.09 4.30 -19.90
N GLN A 208 3.98 4.38 -18.57
CA GLN A 208 3.49 5.54 -17.82
C GLN A 208 4.35 5.76 -16.58
N SER A 209 4.46 7.00 -16.12
CA SER A 209 5.16 7.36 -14.88
C SER A 209 4.31 7.10 -13.62
N ALA A 210 3.00 6.92 -13.77
CA ALA A 210 2.09 6.65 -12.65
C ALA A 210 0.98 5.67 -13.05
N TYR A 211 0.68 4.75 -12.14
CA TYR A 211 -0.38 3.74 -12.25
C TYR A 211 -1.34 3.88 -11.09
N PRO A 212 -2.48 4.58 -11.24
CA PRO A 212 -3.56 4.54 -10.26
C PRO A 212 -4.15 3.13 -10.20
N LEU A 213 -4.16 2.51 -9.00
CA LEU A 213 -4.60 1.13 -8.80
C LEU A 213 -5.88 1.07 -7.97
N ILE A 214 -7.02 1.38 -8.57
CA ILE A 214 -8.33 1.20 -7.94
C ILE A 214 -8.94 -0.09 -8.47
N SER A 215 -8.99 -1.15 -7.64
CA SER A 215 -9.57 -2.44 -8.02
C SER A 215 -11.09 -2.47 -7.87
N ALA A 216 -11.63 -1.71 -6.90
CA ALA A 216 -13.08 -1.64 -6.65
C ALA A 216 -13.47 -0.28 -6.06
N THR A 217 -14.73 0.10 -6.33
CA THR A 217 -15.35 1.33 -5.79
C THR A 217 -16.73 1.01 -5.20
N PRO A 218 -16.80 0.08 -4.21
CA PRO A 218 -18.08 -0.27 -3.60
C PRO A 218 -18.64 0.89 -2.77
N THR A 219 -19.94 0.95 -2.64
CA THR A 219 -20.58 1.62 -1.53
C THR A 219 -20.28 0.86 -0.22
N VAL A 220 -20.38 1.53 0.92
CA VAL A 220 -20.24 0.87 2.23
C VAL A 220 -21.23 -0.29 2.34
N ARG A 221 -22.47 -0.12 1.86
CA ARG A 221 -23.49 -1.19 1.82
C ARG A 221 -23.01 -2.41 1.04
N GLU A 222 -22.58 -2.23 -0.20
CA GLU A 222 -22.10 -3.33 -1.06
C GLU A 222 -20.90 -4.06 -0.44
N MET A 223 -19.99 -3.31 0.18
CA MET A 223 -18.83 -3.89 0.86
C MET A 223 -19.26 -4.76 2.06
N ILE A 224 -20.18 -4.27 2.91
CA ILE A 224 -20.69 -5.03 4.07
C ILE A 224 -21.49 -6.26 3.65
N GLU A 225 -22.28 -6.16 2.57
CA GLU A 225 -22.98 -7.29 1.99
C GLU A 225 -22.01 -8.34 1.42
N ALA A 226 -20.94 -7.90 0.73
CA ALA A 226 -19.89 -8.80 0.24
C ALA A 226 -19.19 -9.54 1.38
N LEU A 227 -18.89 -8.83 2.48
CA LEU A 227 -18.35 -9.46 3.69
C LEU A 227 -19.34 -10.48 4.26
N GLY A 228 -20.61 -10.13 4.39
CA GLY A 228 -21.66 -11.03 4.90
C GLY A 228 -21.81 -12.29 4.06
N ARG A 229 -21.80 -12.17 2.72
CA ARG A 229 -21.83 -13.33 1.81
C ARG A 229 -20.59 -14.21 1.96
N ALA A 230 -19.40 -13.59 2.05
CA ALA A 230 -18.15 -14.31 2.14
C ALA A 230 -18.02 -15.14 3.41
N ILE A 231 -18.55 -14.65 4.54
CA ILE A 231 -18.48 -15.34 5.84
C ILE A 231 -19.76 -16.10 6.22
N GLY A 232 -20.78 -16.11 5.34
CA GLY A 232 -21.99 -16.91 5.50
C GLY A 232 -22.98 -16.40 6.55
N ARG A 233 -22.93 -15.11 6.93
CA ARG A 233 -23.85 -14.52 7.92
C ARG A 233 -24.06 -13.03 7.70
N PRO A 234 -25.25 -12.46 8.04
CA PRO A 234 -25.51 -11.05 7.88
C PRO A 234 -24.64 -10.20 8.84
N ILE A 235 -24.10 -9.11 8.31
CA ILE A 235 -23.31 -8.13 9.07
C ILE A 235 -24.06 -6.81 9.09
N ARG A 236 -24.20 -6.22 10.28
CA ARG A 236 -24.77 -4.90 10.46
C ARG A 236 -23.69 -3.82 10.28
N TYR A 237 -23.97 -2.77 9.54
CA TYR A 237 -23.16 -1.57 9.51
C TYR A 237 -23.67 -0.55 10.53
N VAL A 238 -22.76 0.07 11.26
CA VAL A 238 -23.02 1.20 12.17
C VAL A 238 -22.01 2.28 11.88
N ALA A 239 -22.50 3.42 11.39
CA ALA A 239 -21.69 4.63 11.27
C ALA A 239 -21.35 5.17 12.66
N ILE A 240 -20.08 5.43 12.90
CA ILE A 240 -19.60 6.05 14.15
C ILE A 240 -18.97 7.41 13.85
N SER A 241 -18.86 8.27 14.86
CA SER A 241 -18.19 9.56 14.72
C SER A 241 -16.67 9.39 14.62
N ASP A 242 -15.96 10.43 14.13
CA ASP A 242 -14.50 10.47 14.09
C ASP A 242 -13.91 10.34 15.50
N GLU A 243 -14.54 10.93 16.51
CA GLU A 243 -14.12 10.82 17.91
C GLU A 243 -14.27 9.38 18.43
N GLN A 244 -15.41 8.74 18.20
CA GLN A 244 -15.63 7.33 18.59
C GLN A 244 -14.61 6.41 17.91
N TRP A 245 -14.32 6.65 16.64
CA TRP A 245 -13.31 5.89 15.91
C TRP A 245 -11.91 6.13 16.46
N ALA A 246 -11.52 7.39 16.66
CA ALA A 246 -10.21 7.75 17.22
C ALA A 246 -9.98 7.07 18.58
N ASN A 247 -10.97 7.13 19.47
CA ASN A 247 -10.91 6.47 20.79
C ASN A 247 -10.75 4.95 20.68
N ALA A 248 -11.35 4.32 19.66
CA ALA A 248 -11.26 2.87 19.48
C ALA A 248 -9.90 2.39 18.93
N VAL A 249 -9.11 3.27 18.28
CA VAL A 249 -7.88 2.87 17.59
C VAL A 249 -6.60 3.56 18.08
N GLN A 250 -6.68 4.61 18.90
CA GLN A 250 -5.54 5.43 19.34
C GLN A 250 -4.40 4.64 20.03
N GLU A 251 -4.72 3.54 20.71
CA GLU A 251 -3.70 2.68 21.32
C GLU A 251 -2.96 1.79 20.31
N ARG A 252 -3.49 1.66 19.09
CA ARG A 252 -2.96 0.76 18.04
C ARG A 252 -2.36 1.50 16.87
N LEU A 253 -2.67 2.78 16.70
CA LEU A 253 -2.16 3.62 15.64
C LEU A 253 -1.24 4.70 16.23
N ASN A 254 -0.15 4.99 15.52
CA ASN A 254 0.63 6.17 15.84
C ASN A 254 -0.16 7.45 15.47
N PRO A 255 0.17 8.62 16.08
CA PRO A 255 -0.57 9.86 15.85
C PRO A 255 -0.66 10.26 14.38
N HIS A 256 0.43 10.05 13.61
CA HIS A 256 0.48 10.35 12.18
C HIS A 256 -0.51 9.51 11.37
N ALA A 257 -0.60 8.20 11.66
CA ALA A 257 -1.56 7.32 11.01
C ALA A 257 -3.02 7.65 11.40
N LEU A 258 -3.25 8.00 12.64
CA LEU A 258 -4.57 8.41 13.14
C LEU A 258 -5.05 9.67 12.41
N ASP A 259 -4.21 10.71 12.35
CA ASP A 259 -4.50 11.95 11.64
C ASP A 259 -4.80 11.70 10.17
N HIS A 260 -3.90 10.98 9.48
CA HIS A 260 -4.08 10.65 8.07
C HIS A 260 -5.40 9.94 7.79
N LEU A 261 -5.70 8.87 8.52
CA LEU A 261 -6.91 8.09 8.29
C LEU A 261 -8.18 8.89 8.61
N THR A 262 -8.17 9.72 9.65
CA THR A 262 -9.30 10.60 9.98
C THR A 262 -9.64 11.52 8.80
N HIS A 263 -8.63 12.22 8.26
CA HIS A 263 -8.82 13.10 7.10
C HIS A 263 -9.26 12.33 5.84
N LEU A 264 -8.72 11.13 5.64
CA LEU A 264 -9.09 10.28 4.51
C LEU A 264 -10.57 9.86 4.59
N TRP A 265 -11.05 9.46 5.79
CA TRP A 265 -12.48 9.13 5.99
C TRP A 265 -13.38 10.34 5.79
N GLN A 266 -12.96 11.51 6.23
CA GLN A 266 -13.68 12.78 5.98
C GLN A 266 -13.79 13.07 4.47
N SER A 267 -12.70 12.89 3.73
CA SER A 267 -12.69 13.07 2.27
C SER A 267 -13.68 12.14 1.56
N PHE A 268 -13.78 10.86 1.97
CA PHE A 268 -14.75 9.92 1.39
C PHE A 268 -16.19 10.35 1.67
N ARG A 269 -16.48 10.78 2.91
CA ARG A 269 -17.84 11.24 3.29
C ARG A 269 -18.27 12.51 2.54
N LYS A 270 -17.34 13.39 2.21
CA LYS A 270 -17.64 14.60 1.42
C LYS A 270 -18.03 14.28 -0.02
N GLY A 271 -17.56 13.16 -0.55
CA GLY A 271 -17.89 12.72 -1.91
C GLY A 271 -17.39 13.67 -3.01
N GLU A 272 -16.37 14.49 -2.70
CA GLU A 272 -15.80 15.47 -3.63
C GLU A 272 -15.05 14.81 -4.80
N GLN A 273 -14.53 13.61 -4.59
CA GLN A 273 -13.80 12.87 -5.60
C GLN A 273 -14.69 11.77 -6.21
N ARG A 274 -14.67 11.69 -7.53
CA ARG A 274 -15.29 10.58 -8.24
C ARG A 274 -14.25 9.50 -8.44
N TYR A 275 -14.49 8.35 -7.83
CA TYR A 275 -13.60 7.21 -7.98
C TYR A 275 -14.11 6.27 -9.08
N GLN A 276 -13.21 5.78 -9.91
CA GLN A 276 -13.49 4.76 -10.91
C GLN A 276 -12.45 3.66 -10.80
N ALA A 277 -12.88 2.40 -10.91
CA ALA A 277 -11.96 1.28 -11.01
C ALA A 277 -11.09 1.45 -12.26
N THR A 278 -9.81 1.08 -12.13
CA THR A 278 -8.83 1.16 -13.21
C THR A 278 -8.52 -0.24 -13.74
N ASP A 279 -8.04 -0.32 -14.97
CA ASP A 279 -7.59 -1.58 -15.56
C ASP A 279 -6.09 -1.83 -15.41
N ALA A 280 -5.39 -1.01 -14.64
CA ALA A 280 -3.94 -1.03 -14.51
C ALA A 280 -3.41 -2.40 -14.04
N VAL A 281 -4.09 -3.07 -13.08
CA VAL A 281 -3.69 -4.42 -12.65
C VAL A 281 -3.70 -5.38 -13.83
N ARG A 282 -4.79 -5.42 -14.60
CA ARG A 282 -4.93 -6.31 -15.77
C ARG A 282 -3.94 -5.94 -16.89
N THR A 283 -3.79 -4.66 -17.16
CA THR A 283 -2.89 -4.16 -18.21
C THR A 283 -1.44 -4.51 -17.93
N VAL A 284 -0.99 -4.37 -16.69
CA VAL A 284 0.41 -4.62 -16.30
C VAL A 284 0.69 -6.10 -16.06
N THR A 285 -0.26 -6.83 -15.46
CA THR A 285 -0.01 -8.22 -15.00
C THR A 285 -0.64 -9.28 -15.89
N GLY A 286 -1.52 -8.92 -16.83
CA GLY A 286 -2.34 -9.85 -17.61
C GLY A 286 -3.42 -10.57 -16.80
N ARG A 287 -3.61 -10.24 -15.52
CA ARG A 287 -4.57 -10.89 -14.61
C ARG A 287 -5.58 -9.87 -14.11
N ASN A 288 -6.82 -10.31 -13.91
CA ASN A 288 -7.82 -9.46 -13.27
C ASN A 288 -7.40 -9.17 -11.80
N PRO A 289 -7.78 -8.00 -11.26
CA PRO A 289 -7.62 -7.73 -9.85
C PRO A 289 -8.46 -8.70 -9.01
N GLN A 290 -8.01 -9.01 -7.80
CA GLN A 290 -8.80 -9.74 -6.82
C GLN A 290 -10.07 -8.96 -6.48
N THR A 291 -11.21 -9.61 -6.48
CA THR A 291 -12.45 -8.98 -6.03
C THR A 291 -12.49 -8.90 -4.50
N LEU A 292 -13.22 -7.92 -3.99
CA LEU A 292 -13.41 -7.75 -2.55
C LEU A 292 -14.07 -8.98 -1.88
N GLU A 293 -14.98 -9.65 -2.59
CA GLU A 293 -15.64 -10.86 -2.09
C GLU A 293 -14.68 -12.06 -2.03
N GLU A 294 -13.82 -12.24 -3.04
CA GLU A 294 -12.75 -13.25 -3.03
C GLU A 294 -11.80 -13.00 -1.86
N PHE A 295 -11.35 -11.76 -1.67
CA PHE A 295 -10.52 -11.39 -0.54
C PHE A 295 -11.16 -11.74 0.81
N PHE A 296 -12.43 -11.39 1.03
CA PHE A 296 -13.11 -11.73 2.27
C PHE A 296 -13.31 -13.24 2.45
N ARG A 297 -13.57 -13.99 1.36
CA ARG A 297 -13.72 -15.45 1.42
C ARG A 297 -12.42 -16.14 1.82
N GLU A 298 -11.29 -15.72 1.25
CA GLU A 298 -9.95 -16.23 1.61
C GLU A 298 -9.58 -15.92 3.05
N ASN A 299 -10.09 -14.82 3.59
CA ASN A 299 -9.87 -14.36 4.96
C ASN A 299 -11.01 -14.70 5.94
N ALA A 300 -12.00 -15.50 5.54
CA ALA A 300 -13.21 -15.75 6.33
C ALA A 300 -12.93 -16.26 7.77
N GLY A 301 -11.91 -17.10 7.92
CA GLY A 301 -11.47 -17.62 9.23
C GLY A 301 -11.06 -16.54 10.23
N LEU A 302 -10.58 -15.38 9.76
CA LEU A 302 -10.18 -14.28 10.63
C LEU A 302 -11.36 -13.48 11.21
N PHE A 303 -12.57 -13.73 10.70
CA PHE A 303 -13.81 -13.15 11.19
C PHE A 303 -14.62 -14.13 12.06
N ALA A 304 -14.12 -15.36 12.25
CA ALA A 304 -14.73 -16.29 13.19
C ALA A 304 -14.56 -15.79 14.62
N ALA A 305 -15.58 -15.98 15.46
CA ALA A 305 -15.44 -15.72 16.88
C ALA A 305 -14.29 -16.59 17.43
N SER A 306 -13.38 -15.99 18.17
CA SER A 306 -12.36 -16.77 18.88
C SER A 306 -13.10 -17.75 19.80
N ILE A 307 -12.94 -19.04 19.53
CA ILE A 307 -13.38 -20.07 20.49
C ILE A 307 -12.54 -19.80 21.74
N ARG A 308 -13.21 -19.31 22.80
CA ARG A 308 -12.60 -19.07 24.11
C ARG A 308 -12.32 -20.40 24.81
#